data_c7fcc6fcae1921fc6cc268db7c564039
#
_entry.id   c7fcc6fcae1921fc6cc268db7c564039
#
_cell.length_a   1.000
_cell.length_b   1.000
_cell.length_c   1.000
_cell.angle_alpha   90.00
_cell.angle_beta   90.00
_cell.angle_gamma   90.00
#
_symmetry.space_group_name_H-M   'P 1'
#
loop_
_entity.id
_entity.type
_entity.pdbx_description
1 polymer ?
#
loop_
_entity_poly.entity_id
_entity_poly.type
_entity_poly.pdbx_seq_one_letter_code
_entity_poly.pdbx_strand_id
1 'polypeptide(L)'
;MNYPCPCCHNLTLSEQPPGTYQICPVCFWEDDPVQYYDKEFEGGANRIALIIGMENYRTFGACSEEFRSKVRMPTLDEIPRGGKED
;
A
#
# COMPACT_ATOMS: atom_id res chain seq x y z
N MET A 1 -13.09 11.78 0.18
CA MET A 1 -11.67 12.01 -0.04
C MET A 1 -10.85 10.88 0.52
N ASN A 2 -9.85 10.44 -0.20
CA ASN A 2 -9.09 9.27 0.19
C ASN A 2 -7.69 9.62 0.66
N TYR A 3 -7.08 8.67 1.35
CA TYR A 3 -5.77 8.84 1.96
C TYR A 3 -4.77 7.89 1.33
N PRO A 4 -3.48 8.22 1.38
CA PRO A 4 -2.47 7.40 0.71
C PRO A 4 -2.26 6.07 1.42
N CYS A 5 -2.19 5.01 0.63
CA CYS A 5 -1.80 3.70 1.13
C CYS A 5 -0.33 3.73 1.51
N PRO A 6 0.05 3.21 2.68
CA PRO A 6 1.46 3.24 3.07
C PRO A 6 2.39 2.50 2.13
N CYS A 7 1.88 1.54 1.38
CA CYS A 7 2.72 0.72 0.51
C CYS A 7 2.87 1.33 -0.88
N CYS A 8 1.77 1.60 -1.57
CA CYS A 8 1.85 2.09 -2.94
C CYS A 8 1.68 3.60 -3.05
N HIS A 9 1.23 4.24 -1.98
CA HIS A 9 1.03 5.69 -1.88
C HIS A 9 -0.10 6.22 -2.77
N ASN A 10 -0.85 5.35 -3.41
CA ASN A 10 -2.05 5.79 -4.12
C ASN A 10 -3.15 6.11 -3.11
N LEU A 11 -4.05 7.00 -3.49
CA LEU A 11 -5.07 7.51 -2.58
C LEU A 11 -6.25 6.56 -2.55
N THR A 12 -6.07 5.41 -1.89
CA THR A 12 -7.04 4.32 -1.93
C THR A 12 -7.74 4.02 -0.61
N LEU A 13 -7.27 4.59 0.49
CA LEU A 13 -7.86 4.29 1.80
C LEU A 13 -8.90 5.35 2.16
N SER A 14 -10.03 4.90 2.71
CA SER A 14 -11.10 5.82 3.07
C SER A 14 -10.87 6.46 4.43
N GLU A 15 -9.92 5.94 5.21
CA GLU A 15 -9.56 6.52 6.51
C GLU A 15 -8.07 6.72 6.54
N GLN A 16 -7.63 7.66 7.37
CA GLN A 16 -6.23 8.02 7.42
C GLN A 16 -5.40 6.92 8.10
N PRO A 17 -4.40 6.37 7.40
CA PRO A 17 -3.49 5.40 8.04
C PRO A 17 -2.59 6.10 9.04
N PRO A 18 -1.98 5.36 9.96
CA PRO A 18 -2.00 3.89 10.02
C PRO A 18 -3.12 3.35 10.91
N GLY A 19 -3.28 2.02 10.87
CA GLY A 19 -4.16 1.34 11.81
C GLY A 19 -5.58 1.19 11.34
N THR A 20 -5.87 1.43 10.08
CA THR A 20 -7.23 1.27 9.57
C THR A 20 -7.56 -0.19 9.27
N TYR A 21 -6.55 -1.01 9.03
CA TYR A 21 -6.68 -2.41 8.61
C TYR A 21 -7.45 -2.56 7.31
N GLN A 22 -7.60 -1.48 6.56
CA GLN A 22 -8.16 -1.56 5.22
C GLN A 22 -7.15 -2.18 4.26
N ILE A 23 -7.66 -2.91 3.27
CA ILE A 23 -6.82 -3.52 2.27
C ILE A 23 -6.88 -2.67 1.01
N CYS A 24 -5.72 -2.25 0.55
CA CYS A 24 -5.64 -1.40 -0.63
C CYS A 24 -6.01 -2.19 -1.89
N PRO A 25 -6.98 -1.73 -2.68
CA PRO A 25 -7.35 -2.47 -3.89
C PRO A 25 -6.31 -2.42 -5.00
N VAL A 26 -5.34 -1.52 -4.88
CA VAL A 26 -4.34 -1.35 -5.93
C VAL A 26 -3.10 -2.20 -5.66
N CYS A 27 -2.66 -2.33 -4.39
CA CYS A 27 -1.47 -3.14 -4.10
C CYS A 27 -1.73 -4.30 -3.16
N PHE A 28 -2.90 -4.33 -2.52
CA PHE A 28 -3.33 -5.39 -1.60
C PHE A 28 -2.64 -5.36 -0.24
N TRP A 29 -2.00 -4.25 0.11
CA TRP A 29 -1.43 -4.07 1.43
C TRP A 29 -2.53 -3.82 2.45
N GLU A 30 -2.46 -4.51 3.60
CA GLU A 30 -3.37 -4.26 4.71
C GLU A 30 -2.70 -3.27 5.67
N ASP A 31 -3.41 -2.20 6.01
CA ASP A 31 -2.84 -1.10 6.77
C ASP A 31 -2.69 -1.46 8.24
N ASP A 32 -1.56 -2.07 8.57
CA ASP A 32 -1.21 -2.53 9.91
C ASP A 32 -0.33 -1.49 10.59
N PRO A 33 -0.71 -1.00 11.78
CA PRO A 33 0.07 0.07 12.42
C PRO A 33 1.46 -0.37 12.84
N VAL A 34 1.65 -1.63 13.24
CA VAL A 34 2.96 -2.09 13.65
C VAL A 34 3.92 -2.07 12.46
N GLN A 35 3.45 -2.56 11.32
CA GLN A 35 4.29 -2.58 10.12
C GLN A 35 4.47 -1.19 9.54
N TYR A 36 3.55 -0.28 9.82
CA TYR A 36 3.71 1.10 9.39
C TYR A 36 4.88 1.77 10.11
N TYR A 37 4.95 1.57 11.43
CA TYR A 37 5.99 2.21 12.22
C TYR A 37 7.31 1.45 12.17
N ASP A 38 7.26 0.14 11.94
CA ASP A 38 8.47 -0.67 11.79
C ASP A 38 8.44 -1.30 10.41
N LYS A 39 9.05 -0.63 9.46
CA LYS A 39 8.94 -1.01 8.04
C LYS A 39 9.66 -2.30 7.71
N GLU A 40 10.46 -2.82 8.62
CA GLU A 40 11.17 -4.07 8.40
C GLU A 40 10.52 -5.26 9.13
N PHE A 41 9.38 -5.01 9.81
CA PHE A 41 8.74 -6.05 10.61
C PHE A 41 7.87 -6.94 9.74
N GLU A 42 8.06 -8.27 9.87
CA GLU A 42 7.35 -9.25 9.05
C GLU A 42 6.21 -9.95 9.77
N GLY A 43 5.96 -9.66 11.03
CA GLY A 43 5.02 -10.42 11.84
C GLY A 43 3.61 -9.89 11.92
N GLY A 44 3.26 -8.91 11.12
CA GLY A 44 1.95 -8.28 11.20
C GLY A 44 0.92 -8.90 10.28
N ALA A 45 -0.10 -8.10 9.93
CA ALA A 45 -1.18 -8.56 9.08
C ALA A 45 -0.69 -8.98 7.70
N ASN A 46 0.38 -8.35 7.21
CA ASN A 46 0.99 -8.73 5.95
C ASN A 46 2.18 -9.64 6.24
N ARG A 47 2.37 -10.65 5.41
CA ARG A 47 3.44 -11.62 5.65
C ARG A 47 4.82 -11.06 5.38
N ILE A 48 4.88 -9.99 4.61
CA ILE A 48 6.14 -9.36 4.27
C ILE A 48 6.23 -8.01 4.94
N ALA A 49 7.44 -7.51 5.11
CA ALA A 49 7.64 -6.19 5.68
C ALA A 49 7.16 -5.10 4.71
N LEU A 50 6.81 -3.94 5.26
CA LEU A 50 6.33 -2.84 4.42
C LEU A 50 7.35 -2.43 3.37
N ILE A 51 8.64 -2.37 3.75
CA ILE A 51 9.66 -1.95 2.80
C ILE A 51 9.74 -2.92 1.62
N ILE A 52 9.50 -4.21 1.86
CA ILE A 52 9.49 -5.19 0.79
C ILE A 52 8.24 -5.03 -0.07
N GLY A 53 7.09 -4.76 0.57
CA GLY A 53 5.86 -4.50 -0.19
C GLY A 53 6.00 -3.30 -1.11
N MET A 54 6.64 -2.24 -0.62
CA MET A 54 6.88 -1.06 -1.44
C MET A 54 7.74 -1.38 -2.65
N GLU A 55 8.79 -2.17 -2.43
CA GLU A 55 9.67 -2.58 -3.51
C GLU A 55 8.92 -3.44 -4.53
N ASN A 56 8.12 -4.38 -4.03
CA ASN A 56 7.34 -5.26 -4.89
C ASN A 56 6.35 -4.47 -5.74
N TYR A 57 5.70 -3.49 -5.14
CA TYR A 57 4.75 -2.70 -5.92
C TYR A 57 5.44 -1.98 -7.06
N ARG A 58 6.61 -1.42 -6.81
CA ARG A 58 7.36 -0.74 -7.88
C ARG A 58 7.79 -1.71 -8.97
N THR A 59 8.01 -2.97 -8.62
CA THR A 59 8.50 -3.95 -9.56
C THR A 59 7.39 -4.61 -10.37
N PHE A 60 6.28 -4.97 -9.73
CA PHE A 60 5.24 -5.71 -10.47
C PHE A 60 3.81 -5.32 -10.10
N GLY A 61 3.60 -4.25 -9.36
CA GLY A 61 2.27 -3.69 -9.18
C GLY A 61 1.42 -4.29 -8.08
N ALA A 62 2.01 -5.02 -7.16
CA ALA A 62 1.32 -5.56 -6.00
C ALA A 62 2.30 -5.62 -4.85
N CYS A 63 1.79 -5.67 -3.60
CA CYS A 63 2.68 -5.74 -2.45
C CYS A 63 3.34 -7.11 -2.33
N SER A 64 2.77 -8.13 -2.95
CA SER A 64 3.33 -9.47 -2.92
C SER A 64 2.94 -10.18 -4.20
N GLU A 65 3.81 -11.08 -4.66
CA GLU A 65 3.57 -11.76 -5.91
C GLU A 65 2.27 -12.56 -5.91
N GLU A 66 1.91 -13.14 -4.78
CA GLU A 66 0.70 -13.93 -4.70
C GLU A 66 -0.57 -13.10 -4.92
N PHE A 67 -0.49 -11.78 -4.81
CA PHE A 67 -1.66 -10.92 -4.96
C PHE A 67 -1.75 -10.24 -6.31
N ARG A 68 -0.86 -10.57 -7.24
CA ARG A 68 -0.85 -9.88 -8.53
C ARG A 68 -2.17 -10.02 -9.27
N SER A 69 -2.86 -11.13 -9.11
CA SER A 69 -4.14 -11.33 -9.80
C SER A 69 -5.32 -10.72 -9.05
N LYS A 70 -5.08 -10.15 -7.86
CA LYS A 70 -6.15 -9.60 -7.03
C LYS A 70 -6.19 -8.08 -7.00
N VAL A 71 -5.30 -7.42 -7.72
CA VAL A 71 -5.19 -5.98 -7.68
C VAL A 71 -5.51 -5.38 -9.04
N ARG A 72 -5.64 -4.05 -9.06
CA ARG A 72 -5.92 -3.31 -10.28
C ARG A 72 -5.06 -2.07 -10.35
N MET A 73 -4.99 -1.48 -11.51
CA MET A 73 -4.29 -0.20 -11.65
C MET A 73 -5.03 0.90 -10.90
N PRO A 74 -4.33 1.92 -10.41
CA PRO A 74 -5.00 3.04 -9.78
C PRO A 74 -5.76 3.87 -10.83
N THR A 75 -6.86 4.49 -10.38
CA THR A 75 -7.54 5.45 -11.21
C THR A 75 -6.79 6.78 -11.17
N LEU A 76 -7.15 7.70 -12.06
CA LEU A 76 -6.51 9.01 -12.06
C LEU A 76 -6.71 9.74 -10.74
N ASP A 77 -7.88 9.57 -10.11
CA ASP A 77 -8.16 10.21 -8.84
C ASP A 77 -7.31 9.66 -7.71
N GLU A 78 -6.82 8.43 -7.86
CA GLU A 78 -6.04 7.78 -6.82
C GLU A 78 -4.55 8.08 -6.90
N ILE A 79 -4.10 8.64 -8.01
CA ILE A 79 -2.69 8.96 -8.18
C ILE A 79 -2.40 10.28 -7.48
N PRO A 80 -1.41 10.32 -6.56
CA PRO A 80 -1.11 11.56 -5.84
C PRO A 80 -0.67 12.66 -6.79
N ARG A 81 -1.25 13.85 -6.61
CA ARG A 81 -0.98 14.92 -7.54
C ARG A 81 0.34 15.61 -7.30
N GLY A 82 0.70 15.81 -6.08
CA GLY A 82 1.91 16.53 -5.79
C GLY A 82 3.16 15.73 -5.93
N GLY A 83 2.99 14.44 -6.17
CA GLY A 83 4.15 13.57 -6.17
C GLY A 83 5.09 13.80 -7.31
N LYS A 84 4.61 14.56 -8.26
CA LYS A 84 5.43 14.74 -9.30
C LYS A 84 6.35 15.82 -9.11
N GLU A 85 6.26 16.47 -8.30
CA GLU A 85 7.12 17.33 -8.21
C GLU A 85 8.23 17.13 -7.88
N ASP A 86 8.19 16.62 -7.87
CA ASP A 86 9.17 16.34 -7.74
C ASP A 86 9.79 16.26 -8.10
#